data_145b2860d7a147ca67dbe4612fbeb738
#
_entry.id   145b2860d7a147ca67dbe4612fbeb738
#
_cell.length_a   1.000
_cell.length_b   1.000
_cell.length_c   1.000
_cell.angle_alpha   90.00
_cell.angle_beta   90.00
_cell.angle_gamma   90.00
#
_symmetry.space_group_name_H-M   'P 1'
#
loop_
_entity.id
_entity.type
_entity.pdbx_description
1 polymer ?
#
loop_
_entity_poly.entity_id
_entity_poly.type
_entity_poly.pdbx_seq_one_letter_code
_entity_poly.pdbx_strand_id
1 'polypeptide(L)'
;LAPIKIRKLQKKEAEEQAMALLERVGLAEKRDAYPSQLSGGQQQRVAIARGLAMKPKIMLFDEPTSALDPGLVGEVLAIIRKLDDEGMTQVVVTHEMNFARDVADRVIVLAEGEIIESGSPQEIFTAPRDERTRNFLQRYL
;
A
#
# COMPACT_ATOMS: atom_id res chain seq x y z
N LEU A 1 -5.15 -17.26 11.20
CA LEU A 1 -6.42 -18.03 11.08
C LEU A 1 -6.86 -18.21 9.62
N ALA A 2 -6.88 -17.16 8.77
CA ALA A 2 -7.33 -17.26 7.39
C ALA A 2 -6.52 -18.26 6.54
N PRO A 3 -5.18 -18.26 6.56
CA PRO A 3 -4.39 -19.25 5.84
C PRO A 3 -4.72 -20.69 6.23
N ILE A 4 -4.97 -20.94 7.52
CA ILE A 4 -5.35 -22.27 8.01
C ILE A 4 -6.75 -22.64 7.54
N LYS A 5 -7.74 -21.75 7.72
CA LYS A 5 -9.16 -22.06 7.44
C LYS A 5 -9.47 -22.11 5.94
N ILE A 6 -8.93 -21.17 5.17
CA ILE A 6 -9.30 -20.99 3.76
C ILE A 6 -8.31 -21.72 2.85
N ARG A 7 -7.00 -21.59 3.09
CA ARG A 7 -5.96 -22.25 2.29
C ARG A 7 -5.57 -23.63 2.79
N LYS A 8 -6.17 -24.07 3.92
CA LYS A 8 -5.95 -25.39 4.54
C LYS A 8 -4.49 -25.69 4.88
N LEU A 9 -3.70 -24.65 5.19
CA LEU A 9 -2.33 -24.80 5.63
C LEU A 9 -2.28 -25.48 7.00
N GLN A 10 -1.24 -26.28 7.24
CA GLN A 10 -0.96 -26.80 8.58
C GLN A 10 -0.56 -25.64 9.51
N LYS A 11 -0.82 -25.79 10.82
CA LYS A 11 -0.55 -24.74 11.80
C LYS A 11 0.92 -24.28 11.76
N LYS A 12 1.86 -25.23 11.72
CA LYS A 12 3.29 -24.94 11.68
C LYS A 12 3.68 -24.13 10.44
N GLU A 13 3.20 -24.53 9.26
CA GLU A 13 3.44 -23.83 8.00
C GLU A 13 2.85 -22.40 8.01
N ALA A 14 1.65 -22.24 8.60
CA ALA A 14 1.03 -20.92 8.73
C ALA A 14 1.82 -20.01 9.70
N GLU A 15 2.40 -20.55 10.76
CA GLU A 15 3.25 -19.82 11.70
C GLU A 15 4.58 -19.41 11.05
N GLU A 16 5.23 -20.29 10.31
CA GLU A 16 6.45 -20.00 9.55
C GLU A 16 6.18 -18.90 8.50
N GLN A 17 5.08 -19.01 7.76
CA GLN A 17 4.67 -17.98 6.80
C GLN A 17 4.39 -16.62 7.49
N ALA A 18 3.73 -16.64 8.65
CA ALA A 18 3.45 -15.42 9.40
C ALA A 18 4.74 -14.74 9.87
N MET A 19 5.73 -15.51 10.36
CA MET A 19 7.03 -14.96 10.75
C MET A 19 7.76 -14.32 9.57
N ALA A 20 7.86 -15.00 8.45
CA ALA A 20 8.49 -14.45 7.25
C ALA A 20 7.83 -13.14 6.78
N LEU A 21 6.50 -13.04 6.91
CA LEU A 21 5.77 -11.81 6.56
C LEU A 21 6.01 -10.69 7.58
N LEU A 22 6.12 -11.00 8.88
CA LEU A 22 6.48 -10.00 9.89
C LEU A 22 7.91 -9.49 9.69
N GLU A 23 8.86 -10.36 9.38
CA GLU A 23 10.23 -9.98 8.99
C GLU A 23 10.22 -9.06 7.78
N ARG A 24 9.43 -9.38 6.76
CA ARG A 24 9.32 -8.59 5.51
C ARG A 24 8.83 -7.17 5.75
N VAL A 25 7.99 -6.94 6.76
CA VAL A 25 7.49 -5.61 7.15
C VAL A 25 8.25 -5.01 8.35
N GLY A 26 9.38 -5.63 8.77
CA GLY A 26 10.24 -5.13 9.83
C GLY A 26 9.62 -5.19 11.23
N LEU A 27 8.81 -6.23 11.52
CA LEU A 27 8.09 -6.39 12.79
C LEU A 27 8.24 -7.79 13.40
N ALA A 28 9.33 -8.51 13.11
CA ALA A 28 9.56 -9.85 13.65
C ALA A 28 9.50 -9.90 15.18
N GLU A 29 10.06 -8.89 15.85
CA GLU A 29 10.08 -8.78 17.32
C GLU A 29 8.70 -8.50 17.93
N LYS A 30 7.71 -8.13 17.10
CA LYS A 30 6.33 -7.84 17.52
C LYS A 30 5.38 -9.04 17.34
N ARG A 31 5.92 -10.22 17.09
CA ARG A 31 5.14 -11.46 16.87
C ARG A 31 4.04 -11.67 17.90
N ASP A 32 4.35 -11.50 19.15
CA ASP A 32 3.45 -11.78 20.28
C ASP A 32 2.74 -10.54 20.82
N ALA A 33 2.92 -9.38 20.15
CA ALA A 33 2.28 -8.14 20.53
C ALA A 33 0.81 -8.10 20.09
N TYR A 34 -0.03 -7.53 20.95
CA TYR A 34 -1.43 -7.23 20.60
C TYR A 34 -1.52 -5.92 19.80
N PRO A 35 -2.55 -5.72 18.97
CA PRO A 35 -2.72 -4.50 18.17
C PRO A 35 -2.66 -3.21 19.00
N SER A 36 -3.18 -3.22 20.22
CA SER A 36 -3.14 -2.06 21.14
C SER A 36 -1.73 -1.69 21.64
N GLN A 37 -0.74 -2.54 21.44
CA GLN A 37 0.66 -2.34 21.80
C GLN A 37 1.52 -1.85 20.62
N LEU A 38 0.89 -1.66 19.46
CA LEU A 38 1.55 -1.25 18.22
C LEU A 38 1.23 0.22 17.92
N SER A 39 2.21 0.95 17.40
CA SER A 39 1.97 2.29 16.82
C SER A 39 1.10 2.21 15.56
N GLY A 40 0.51 3.33 15.13
CA GLY A 40 -0.31 3.38 13.91
C GLY A 40 0.41 2.81 12.68
N GLY A 41 1.66 3.22 12.45
CA GLY A 41 2.48 2.70 11.35
C GLY A 41 2.79 1.20 11.48
N GLN A 42 3.01 0.69 12.71
CA GLN A 42 3.18 -0.73 12.96
C GLN A 42 1.89 -1.51 12.68
N GLN A 43 0.73 -0.99 13.12
CA GLN A 43 -0.57 -1.60 12.82
C GLN A 43 -0.82 -1.67 11.30
N GLN A 44 -0.51 -0.61 10.57
CA GLN A 44 -0.65 -0.58 9.11
C GLN A 44 0.27 -1.60 8.43
N ARG A 45 1.53 -1.71 8.86
CA ARG A 45 2.47 -2.73 8.34
C ARG A 45 2.00 -4.16 8.63
N VAL A 46 1.42 -4.41 9.81
CA VAL A 46 0.78 -5.70 10.13
C VAL A 46 -0.44 -5.96 9.23
N ALA A 47 -1.25 -4.92 8.93
CA ALA A 47 -2.39 -5.05 8.02
C ALA A 47 -1.94 -5.46 6.61
N ILE A 48 -0.85 -4.87 6.10
CA ILE A 48 -0.23 -5.28 4.82
C ILE A 48 0.22 -6.74 4.89
N ALA A 49 0.99 -7.13 5.91
CA ALA A 49 1.46 -8.51 6.09
C ALA A 49 0.29 -9.51 6.15
N ARG A 50 -0.81 -9.13 6.81
CA ARG A 50 -2.05 -9.93 6.87
C ARG A 50 -2.68 -10.12 5.48
N GLY A 51 -2.72 -9.08 4.65
CA GLY A 51 -3.17 -9.15 3.26
C GLY A 51 -2.32 -10.13 2.45
N LEU A 52 -1.00 -10.00 2.55
CA LEU A 52 -0.02 -10.85 1.85
C LEU A 52 -0.10 -12.34 2.28
N ALA A 53 -0.53 -12.63 3.52
CA ALA A 53 -0.66 -14.01 4.00
C ALA A 53 -1.64 -14.86 3.17
N MET A 54 -2.56 -14.23 2.45
CA MET A 54 -3.48 -14.90 1.54
C MET A 54 -2.87 -15.16 0.16
N LYS A 55 -1.65 -14.69 -0.11
CA LYS A 55 -0.96 -14.74 -1.43
C LYS A 55 -1.88 -14.23 -2.54
N PRO A 56 -2.36 -12.98 -2.44
CA PRO A 56 -3.26 -12.41 -3.43
C PRO A 56 -2.52 -12.20 -4.76
N LYS A 57 -3.26 -12.18 -5.87
CA LYS A 57 -2.73 -11.76 -7.17
C LYS A 57 -2.69 -10.25 -7.31
N ILE A 58 -3.57 -9.54 -6.61
CA ILE A 58 -3.69 -8.08 -6.64
C ILE A 58 -3.86 -7.59 -5.21
N MET A 59 -3.13 -6.54 -4.83
CA MET A 59 -3.32 -5.81 -3.57
C MET A 59 -4.06 -4.50 -3.83
N LEU A 60 -5.04 -4.21 -2.99
CA LEU A 60 -5.77 -2.94 -3.03
C LEU A 60 -5.43 -2.16 -1.77
N PHE A 61 -4.96 -0.93 -1.95
CA PHE A 61 -4.66 0.00 -0.88
C PHE A 61 -5.56 1.23 -1.02
N ASP A 62 -6.34 1.50 0.00
CA ASP A 62 -7.20 2.67 0.07
C ASP A 62 -6.66 3.61 1.14
N GLU A 63 -6.01 4.68 0.69
CA GLU A 63 -5.35 5.69 1.52
C GLU A 63 -4.51 5.09 2.68
N PRO A 64 -3.49 4.27 2.38
CA PRO A 64 -2.78 3.48 3.40
C PRO A 64 -2.02 4.32 4.43
N THR A 65 -1.88 5.62 4.22
CA THR A 65 -1.11 6.55 5.06
C THR A 65 -1.94 7.64 5.72
N SER A 66 -3.24 7.77 5.40
CA SER A 66 -4.09 8.90 5.81
C SER A 66 -4.26 9.07 7.33
N ALA A 67 -4.17 7.98 8.09
CA ALA A 67 -4.30 7.97 9.55
C ALA A 67 -2.96 7.94 10.29
N LEU A 68 -1.84 8.19 9.59
CA LEU A 68 -0.49 8.10 10.16
C LEU A 68 0.12 9.48 10.41
N ASP A 69 0.95 9.55 11.44
CA ASP A 69 1.85 10.70 11.63
C ASP A 69 2.82 10.81 10.45
N PRO A 70 3.16 12.04 9.99
CA PRO A 70 4.03 12.25 8.84
C PRO A 70 5.36 11.49 8.91
N GLY A 71 5.93 11.32 10.10
CA GLY A 71 7.16 10.57 10.30
C GLY A 71 7.05 9.06 10.03
N LEU A 72 5.84 8.51 10.01
CA LEU A 72 5.59 7.08 9.79
C LEU A 72 5.15 6.75 8.36
N VAL A 73 4.75 7.75 7.58
CA VAL A 73 4.29 7.61 6.19
C VAL A 73 5.33 6.92 5.33
N GLY A 74 6.59 7.37 5.41
CA GLY A 74 7.69 6.84 4.61
C GLY A 74 7.93 5.34 4.79
N GLU A 75 7.74 4.81 6.01
CA GLU A 75 7.93 3.38 6.30
C GLU A 75 6.88 2.51 5.59
N VAL A 76 5.62 2.97 5.55
CA VAL A 76 4.54 2.25 4.88
C VAL A 76 4.69 2.32 3.36
N LEU A 77 5.00 3.50 2.81
CA LEU A 77 5.23 3.68 1.38
C LEU A 77 6.42 2.87 0.87
N ALA A 78 7.49 2.74 1.67
CA ALA A 78 8.65 1.91 1.34
C ALA A 78 8.27 0.42 1.19
N ILE A 79 7.35 -0.08 2.03
CA ILE A 79 6.85 -1.46 1.90
C ILE A 79 6.04 -1.62 0.61
N ILE A 80 5.15 -0.67 0.29
CA ILE A 80 4.33 -0.72 -0.92
C ILE A 80 5.22 -0.67 -2.17
N ARG A 81 6.26 0.18 -2.20
CA ARG A 81 7.27 0.22 -3.26
C ARG A 81 8.00 -1.12 -3.39
N LYS A 82 8.44 -1.71 -2.28
CA LYS A 82 9.12 -3.00 -2.30
C LYS A 82 8.23 -4.12 -2.88
N LEU A 83 6.93 -4.09 -2.61
CA LEU A 83 5.99 -5.04 -3.20
C LEU A 83 5.86 -4.87 -4.71
N ASP A 84 5.94 -3.64 -5.20
CA ASP A 84 5.98 -3.30 -6.63
C ASP A 84 7.24 -3.83 -7.28
N ASP A 85 8.41 -3.56 -6.71
CA ASP A 85 9.71 -4.07 -7.17
C ASP A 85 9.74 -5.61 -7.26
N GLU A 86 8.97 -6.30 -6.42
CA GLU A 86 8.80 -7.75 -6.43
C GLU A 86 7.75 -8.26 -7.44
N GLY A 87 7.15 -7.36 -8.23
CA GLY A 87 6.17 -7.67 -9.28
C GLY A 87 4.75 -7.90 -8.76
N MET A 88 4.40 -7.38 -7.57
CA MET A 88 3.03 -7.45 -7.06
C MET A 88 2.14 -6.44 -7.78
N THR A 89 1.11 -6.90 -8.47
CA THR A 89 0.10 -6.00 -9.02
C THR A 89 -0.65 -5.28 -7.89
N GLN A 90 -0.69 -3.94 -7.95
CA GLN A 90 -1.27 -3.10 -6.92
C GLN A 90 -2.21 -2.06 -7.51
N VAL A 91 -3.28 -1.74 -6.79
CA VAL A 91 -4.08 -0.53 -7.00
C VAL A 91 -4.01 0.28 -5.71
N VAL A 92 -3.51 1.50 -5.81
CA VAL A 92 -3.27 2.37 -4.66
C VAL A 92 -4.06 3.66 -4.82
N VAL A 93 -5.01 3.91 -3.94
CA VAL A 93 -5.64 5.22 -3.77
C VAL A 93 -4.80 6.00 -2.77
N THR A 94 -4.29 7.16 -3.16
CA THR A 94 -3.38 7.94 -2.31
C THR A 94 -3.40 9.42 -2.66
N HIS A 95 -3.08 10.25 -1.69
CA HIS A 95 -2.76 11.67 -1.85
C HIS A 95 -1.24 11.95 -1.81
N GLU A 96 -0.42 10.91 -1.72
CA GLU A 96 1.04 11.02 -1.75
C GLU A 96 1.53 11.14 -3.21
N MET A 97 1.47 12.36 -3.75
CA MET A 97 1.71 12.62 -5.18
C MET A 97 3.12 12.24 -5.63
N ASN A 98 4.14 12.49 -4.79
CA ASN A 98 5.51 12.10 -5.12
C ASN A 98 5.64 10.57 -5.19
N PHE A 99 5.01 9.84 -4.28
CA PHE A 99 4.99 8.38 -4.33
C PHE A 99 4.31 7.87 -5.61
N ALA A 100 3.12 8.39 -5.94
CA ALA A 100 2.39 8.01 -7.14
C ALA A 100 3.21 8.29 -8.42
N ARG A 101 3.87 9.45 -8.50
CA ARG A 101 4.74 9.80 -9.64
C ARG A 101 5.92 8.84 -9.80
N ASP A 102 6.53 8.43 -8.67
CA ASP A 102 7.81 7.69 -8.70
C ASP A 102 7.63 6.16 -8.81
N VAL A 103 6.42 5.63 -8.50
CA VAL A 103 6.18 4.19 -8.39
C VAL A 103 5.14 3.69 -9.40
N ALA A 104 4.13 4.49 -9.75
CA ALA A 104 3.04 4.00 -10.57
C ALA A 104 3.44 3.76 -12.03
N ASP A 105 2.99 2.65 -12.62
CA ASP A 105 3.02 2.43 -14.08
C ASP A 105 1.92 3.26 -14.78
N ARG A 106 0.80 3.46 -14.08
CA ARG A 106 -0.36 4.18 -14.58
C ARG A 106 -1.05 4.97 -13.46
N VAL A 107 -1.41 6.19 -13.77
CA VAL A 107 -2.16 7.08 -12.88
C VAL A 107 -3.58 7.28 -13.44
N ILE A 108 -4.56 7.23 -12.55
CA ILE A 108 -5.97 7.51 -12.84
C ILE A 108 -6.40 8.65 -11.91
N VAL A 109 -6.91 9.73 -12.49
CA VAL A 109 -7.44 10.86 -11.72
C VAL A 109 -8.95 10.78 -11.67
N LEU A 110 -9.49 10.80 -10.45
CA LEU A 110 -10.92 10.72 -10.18
C LEU A 110 -11.42 12.08 -9.67
N ALA A 111 -12.53 12.55 -10.19
CA ALA A 111 -13.26 13.69 -9.65
C ALA A 111 -14.77 13.44 -9.81
N GLU A 112 -15.54 13.79 -8.78
CA GLU A 112 -17.02 13.70 -8.77
C GLU A 112 -17.56 12.30 -9.14
N GLY A 113 -16.80 11.25 -8.81
CA GLY A 113 -17.16 9.86 -9.12
C GLY A 113 -16.83 9.40 -10.53
N GLU A 114 -16.17 10.23 -11.35
CA GLU A 114 -15.79 9.93 -12.72
C GLU A 114 -14.27 9.89 -12.91
N ILE A 115 -13.81 9.07 -13.85
CA ILE A 115 -12.42 9.10 -14.30
C ILE A 115 -12.29 10.30 -15.26
N ILE A 116 -11.58 11.33 -14.83
CA ILE A 116 -11.39 12.55 -15.63
C ILE A 116 -10.13 12.49 -16.49
N GLU A 117 -9.13 11.75 -16.03
CA GLU A 117 -7.89 11.58 -16.79
C GLU A 117 -7.19 10.27 -16.40
N SER A 118 -6.45 9.68 -17.35
CA SER A 118 -5.63 8.51 -17.10
C SER A 118 -4.46 8.46 -18.08
N GLY A 119 -3.26 8.16 -17.56
CA GLY A 119 -2.03 8.12 -18.37
C GLY A 119 -0.85 7.59 -17.57
N SER A 120 0.33 7.65 -18.16
CA SER A 120 1.59 7.43 -17.45
C SER A 120 1.82 8.54 -16.41
N PRO A 121 2.62 8.29 -15.37
CA PRO A 121 3.01 9.34 -14.42
C PRO A 121 3.58 10.57 -15.13
N GLN A 122 4.43 10.35 -16.12
CA GLN A 122 5.02 11.45 -16.91
C GLN A 122 3.94 12.34 -17.53
N GLU A 123 2.91 11.77 -18.17
CA GLU A 123 1.84 12.55 -18.79
C GLU A 123 1.02 13.32 -17.75
N ILE A 124 0.59 12.62 -16.69
CA ILE A 124 -0.30 13.20 -15.68
C ILE A 124 0.39 14.30 -14.86
N PHE A 125 1.64 14.08 -14.43
CA PHE A 125 2.32 15.03 -13.53
C PHE A 125 3.04 16.17 -14.25
N THR A 126 3.34 16.05 -15.55
CA THR A 126 4.06 17.12 -16.27
C THR A 126 3.20 17.85 -17.31
N ALA A 127 2.24 17.18 -17.92
CA ALA A 127 1.41 17.73 -18.99
C ALA A 127 -0.06 17.28 -18.91
N PRO A 128 -0.74 17.50 -17.78
CA PRO A 128 -2.14 17.09 -17.63
C PRO A 128 -3.04 17.83 -18.62
N ARG A 129 -3.96 17.09 -19.25
CA ARG A 129 -4.85 17.63 -20.29
C ARG A 129 -6.11 18.23 -19.69
N ASP A 130 -6.68 17.59 -18.66
CA ASP A 130 -7.89 18.08 -17.98
C ASP A 130 -7.54 19.23 -17.02
N GLU A 131 -8.32 20.31 -17.05
CA GLU A 131 -8.12 21.46 -16.19
C GLU A 131 -8.29 21.13 -14.71
N ARG A 132 -9.19 20.22 -14.37
CA ARG A 132 -9.41 19.74 -12.98
C ARG A 132 -8.18 19.02 -12.47
N THR A 133 -7.53 18.20 -13.32
CA THR A 133 -6.26 17.53 -12.99
C THR A 133 -5.17 18.57 -12.71
N ARG A 134 -5.01 19.60 -13.58
CA ARG A 134 -4.04 20.67 -13.35
C ARG A 134 -4.27 21.39 -12.02
N ASN A 135 -5.51 21.81 -11.77
CA ASN A 135 -5.88 22.51 -10.55
C ASN A 135 -5.67 21.66 -9.28
N PHE A 136 -5.92 20.36 -9.39
CA PHE A 136 -5.64 19.41 -8.29
C PHE A 136 -4.14 19.32 -8.02
N LEU A 137 -3.33 19.06 -9.03
CA LEU A 137 -1.87 18.87 -8.86
C LEU A 137 -1.16 20.13 -8.37
N GLN A 138 -1.59 21.33 -8.77
CA GLN A 138 -1.03 22.60 -8.28
C GLN A 138 -1.13 22.78 -6.75
N ARG A 139 -1.99 22.04 -6.07
CA ARG A 139 -2.13 22.10 -4.60
C ARG A 139 -1.17 21.18 -3.87
N TYR A 140 -0.55 20.24 -4.57
CA TYR A 140 0.27 19.17 -3.98
C TYR A 140 1.71 19.14 -4.51
N LEU A 141 2.00 19.86 -5.57
CA LEU A 141 3.31 20.03 -6.20
C LEU A 141 3.76 21.49 -6.12
#